data_f6b471928d7bf56f79847bb052ebdac7
#
_entry.id   f6b471928d7bf56f79847bb052ebdac7
#
_cell.length_a   1.000
_cell.length_b   1.000
_cell.length_c   1.000
_cell.angle_alpha   90.00
_cell.angle_beta   90.00
_cell.angle_gamma   90.00
#
_symmetry.space_group_name_H-M   'P 1'
#
loop_
_entity.id
_entity.type
_entity.pdbx_description
1 polymer ?
#
loop_
_entity_poly.entity_id
_entity_poly.type
_entity_poly.pdbx_seq_one_letter_code
_entity_poly.pdbx_strand_id
1 'polypeptide(L)'
;MSKNKTYQAGRHFLQIPGPSNVPDRVLRAIAQPTIDHRGPEFATLTLSILDKLRVVFNTESPIFIYPASGTGGWESSLLNTLCPGDKVLAFETGHFATLWKNVAVKLGLEVIWVEGDWRQGIDAAVVEHHLKEDQSHEIKAVLAVHTETSSGATSDIAKIRKAIDAATHPALYMVDAVSSLACTELRHDDWGIDVTISASQKGLMLPPGLCFNAVSEKALAASKLSTFPHSYWSWDSMLELNKRGYFPYTPSTNLLYGLDEALCMLHDEGLATVFERHHRLALATQLAVAGWGLENLCVNPEQCSNSTTAVLMPEGYDADELRNIILDRFNMSLGMGLGKVKGTVFRIGHIGDFNELMLAGALSGVEMGLNIAGVPHKKGGVNAALEFLANSA
;
A
#
# COMPACT_ATOMS: atom_id res chain seq x y z
N MET A 1 -17.20 -22.26 20.37
CA MET A 1 -16.82 -23.67 20.13
C MET A 1 -15.91 -23.71 18.92
N SER A 2 -14.64 -24.09 19.08
CA SER A 2 -13.71 -24.29 17.94
C SER A 2 -14.25 -25.44 17.10
N LYS A 3 -14.79 -25.16 15.90
CA LYS A 3 -14.98 -26.19 14.89
C LYS A 3 -13.61 -26.80 14.61
N ASN A 4 -13.42 -28.10 14.94
CA ASN A 4 -12.24 -28.83 14.47
C ASN A 4 -12.12 -28.56 12.96
N LYS A 5 -11.12 -27.81 12.55
CA LYS A 5 -10.83 -27.60 11.13
C LYS A 5 -10.48 -28.97 10.56
N THR A 6 -11.40 -29.58 9.85
CA THR A 6 -11.10 -30.74 9.01
C THR A 6 -10.11 -30.32 7.94
N TYR A 7 -9.15 -31.18 7.64
CA TYR A 7 -8.19 -30.93 6.55
C TYR A 7 -8.95 -30.64 5.24
N GLN A 8 -8.57 -29.54 4.59
CA GLN A 8 -9.01 -29.23 3.23
C GLN A 8 -7.83 -29.44 2.27
N ALA A 9 -8.07 -30.18 1.18
CA ALA A 9 -7.07 -30.39 0.17
C ALA A 9 -6.72 -29.11 -0.61
N GLY A 10 -5.48 -28.98 -1.04
CA GLY A 10 -4.99 -27.84 -1.79
C GLY A 10 -4.43 -26.71 -0.91
N ARG A 11 -3.91 -25.66 -1.55
CA ARG A 11 -3.40 -24.47 -0.88
C ARG A 11 -4.54 -23.51 -0.55
N HIS A 12 -4.39 -22.74 0.53
CA HIS A 12 -5.26 -21.60 0.80
C HIS A 12 -5.05 -20.52 -0.26
N PHE A 13 -6.14 -19.99 -0.82
CA PHE A 13 -6.11 -18.83 -1.70
C PHE A 13 -6.20 -17.56 -0.88
N LEU A 14 -5.06 -16.90 -0.67
CA LEU A 14 -5.00 -15.61 0.02
C LEU A 14 -5.20 -14.48 -1.00
N GLN A 15 -6.45 -14.09 -1.22
CA GLN A 15 -6.85 -13.13 -2.24
C GLN A 15 -7.31 -11.79 -1.64
N ILE A 16 -6.72 -11.43 -0.50
CA ILE A 16 -6.90 -10.13 0.14
C ILE A 16 -5.90 -9.11 -0.42
N PRO A 17 -6.18 -7.80 -0.35
CA PRO A 17 -5.25 -6.77 -0.84
C PRO A 17 -4.09 -6.49 0.14
N GLY A 18 -3.58 -7.52 0.76
CA GLY A 18 -2.50 -7.54 1.72
C GLY A 18 -2.95 -7.94 3.13
N PRO A 19 -2.11 -8.73 3.82
CA PRO A 19 -0.83 -9.26 3.36
C PRO A 19 -0.94 -10.05 2.06
N SER A 20 0.02 -9.85 1.13
CA SER A 20 0.10 -10.62 -0.11
C SER A 20 0.63 -12.04 0.13
N ASN A 21 0.46 -12.92 -0.84
CA ASN A 21 1.15 -14.20 -0.83
C ASN A 21 2.67 -13.98 -0.77
N VAL A 22 3.36 -14.80 0.00
CA VAL A 22 4.83 -14.77 0.10
C VAL A 22 5.39 -15.87 -0.80
N PRO A 23 6.23 -15.53 -1.80
CA PRO A 23 6.83 -16.51 -2.69
C PRO A 23 7.73 -17.52 -1.95
N ASP A 24 7.80 -18.74 -2.46
CA ASP A 24 8.64 -19.79 -1.87
C ASP A 24 10.14 -19.39 -1.82
N ARG A 25 10.63 -18.57 -2.78
CA ARG A 25 12.00 -18.01 -2.75
C ARG A 25 12.21 -17.15 -1.51
N VAL A 26 11.28 -16.25 -1.23
CA VAL A 26 11.31 -15.35 -0.07
C VAL A 26 11.19 -16.14 1.23
N LEU A 27 10.29 -17.13 1.30
CA LEU A 27 10.16 -17.99 2.49
C LEU A 27 11.45 -18.76 2.81
N ARG A 28 12.13 -19.28 1.79
CA ARG A 28 13.45 -19.94 1.97
C ARG A 28 14.52 -18.97 2.45
N ALA A 29 14.52 -17.73 1.96
CA ALA A 29 15.46 -16.71 2.42
C ALA A 29 15.23 -16.34 3.89
N ILE A 30 13.97 -16.15 4.31
CA ILE A 30 13.60 -15.88 5.72
C ILE A 30 14.02 -17.04 6.66
N ALA A 31 14.02 -18.28 6.16
CA ALA A 31 14.40 -19.47 6.94
C ALA A 31 15.92 -19.67 7.13
N GLN A 32 16.76 -18.76 6.65
CA GLN A 32 18.20 -18.78 6.91
C GLN A 32 18.52 -18.65 8.41
N PRO A 33 19.65 -19.23 8.88
CA PRO A 33 20.12 -19.00 10.23
C PRO A 33 20.27 -17.50 10.53
N THR A 34 19.95 -17.11 11.76
CA THR A 34 20.11 -15.72 12.20
C THR A 34 21.59 -15.31 12.17
N ILE A 35 21.85 -14.13 11.65
CA ILE A 35 23.19 -13.53 11.50
C ILE A 35 23.49 -12.55 12.65
N ASP A 36 24.77 -12.35 12.94
CA ASP A 36 25.21 -11.25 13.84
C ASP A 36 24.95 -9.89 13.20
N HIS A 37 23.95 -9.18 13.73
CA HIS A 37 23.53 -7.86 13.22
C HIS A 37 24.56 -6.72 13.44
N ARG A 38 25.72 -7.00 14.04
CA ARG A 38 26.87 -6.10 14.17
C ARG A 38 28.10 -6.58 13.40
N GLY A 39 27.99 -7.74 12.76
CA GLY A 39 29.05 -8.30 11.94
C GLY A 39 29.14 -7.66 10.54
N PRO A 40 30.29 -7.82 9.85
CA PRO A 40 30.52 -7.22 8.53
C PRO A 40 29.61 -7.80 7.45
N GLU A 41 29.22 -9.07 7.58
CA GLU A 41 28.30 -9.73 6.66
C GLU A 41 26.91 -9.08 6.67
N PHE A 42 26.42 -8.75 7.87
CA PHE A 42 25.16 -8.02 8.03
C PHE A 42 25.23 -6.63 7.42
N ALA A 43 26.34 -5.91 7.62
CA ALA A 43 26.53 -4.59 7.01
C ALA A 43 26.47 -4.68 5.47
N THR A 44 27.11 -5.69 4.87
CA THR A 44 27.05 -5.92 3.41
C THR A 44 25.62 -6.18 2.94
N LEU A 45 24.88 -7.05 3.64
CA LEU A 45 23.46 -7.32 3.36
C LEU A 45 22.61 -6.05 3.40
N THR A 46 22.76 -5.26 4.47
CA THR A 46 21.96 -4.04 4.66
C THR A 46 22.26 -3.01 3.57
N LEU A 47 23.52 -2.77 3.23
CA LEU A 47 23.89 -1.83 2.16
C LEU A 47 23.33 -2.26 0.82
N SER A 48 23.42 -3.56 0.48
CA SER A 48 22.81 -4.12 -0.74
C SER A 48 21.29 -3.89 -0.77
N ILE A 49 20.59 -4.12 0.35
CA ILE A 49 19.15 -3.88 0.46
C ILE A 49 18.82 -2.41 0.23
N LEU A 50 19.55 -1.49 0.88
CA LEU A 50 19.31 -0.06 0.74
C LEU A 50 19.50 0.42 -0.70
N ASP A 51 20.51 -0.08 -1.40
CA ASP A 51 20.75 0.26 -2.81
C ASP A 51 19.61 -0.26 -3.72
N LYS A 52 19.16 -1.50 -3.51
CA LYS A 52 18.03 -2.06 -4.25
C LYS A 52 16.70 -1.33 -3.97
N LEU A 53 16.46 -0.93 -2.72
CA LEU A 53 15.30 -0.14 -2.34
C LEU A 53 15.26 1.22 -3.04
N ARG A 54 16.42 1.90 -3.21
CA ARG A 54 16.47 3.17 -3.95
C ARG A 54 15.92 3.02 -5.36
N VAL A 55 16.22 1.92 -6.04
CA VAL A 55 15.65 1.65 -7.37
C VAL A 55 14.13 1.50 -7.30
N VAL A 56 13.60 0.79 -6.30
CA VAL A 56 12.13 0.56 -6.17
C VAL A 56 11.39 1.85 -5.79
N PHE A 57 11.99 2.72 -4.99
CA PHE A 57 11.42 4.04 -4.63
C PHE A 57 11.72 5.12 -5.67
N ASN A 58 12.59 4.84 -6.63
CA ASN A 58 13.11 5.81 -7.60
C ASN A 58 13.66 7.06 -6.89
N THR A 59 14.73 6.86 -6.09
CA THR A 59 15.30 7.91 -5.24
C THR A 59 16.78 7.69 -4.96
N GLU A 60 17.52 8.77 -4.84
CA GLU A 60 18.88 8.80 -4.27
C GLU A 60 18.86 9.15 -2.77
N SER A 61 17.69 9.52 -2.26
CA SER A 61 17.49 9.90 -0.86
C SER A 61 17.61 8.71 0.10
N PRO A 62 17.91 8.93 1.38
CA PRO A 62 17.97 7.86 2.36
C PRO A 62 16.62 7.18 2.58
N ILE A 63 16.66 5.86 2.77
CA ILE A 63 15.50 5.04 3.10
C ILE A 63 15.73 4.41 4.46
N PHE A 64 14.83 4.68 5.40
CA PHE A 64 14.85 4.09 6.74
C PHE A 64 13.95 2.86 6.81
N ILE A 65 14.47 1.78 7.40
CA ILE A 65 13.77 0.50 7.57
C ILE A 65 13.51 0.29 9.06
N TYR A 66 12.24 0.07 9.44
CA TYR A 66 11.85 -0.21 10.82
C TYR A 66 11.16 -1.56 10.94
N PRO A 67 11.40 -2.32 12.01
CA PRO A 67 10.56 -3.46 12.40
C PRO A 67 9.17 -2.99 12.83
N ALA A 68 8.29 -2.72 11.86
CA ALA A 68 6.98 -2.13 12.08
C ALA A 68 6.00 -2.44 10.92
N SER A 69 4.80 -1.88 10.99
CA SER A 69 3.83 -1.80 9.90
C SER A 69 3.83 -0.40 9.27
N GLY A 70 3.11 -0.20 8.16
CA GLY A 70 2.94 1.13 7.56
C GLY A 70 2.42 2.20 8.54
N THR A 71 1.59 1.80 9.52
CA THR A 71 1.14 2.70 10.60
C THR A 71 2.30 3.28 11.40
N GLY A 72 3.33 2.47 11.69
CA GLY A 72 4.56 2.96 12.32
C GLY A 72 5.34 3.91 11.42
N GLY A 73 5.32 3.69 10.09
CA GLY A 73 5.90 4.61 9.12
C GLY A 73 5.19 5.98 9.08
N TRP A 74 3.85 6.01 9.24
CA TRP A 74 3.09 7.26 9.39
C TRP A 74 3.52 8.02 10.65
N GLU A 75 3.57 7.32 11.78
CA GLU A 75 4.00 7.92 13.06
C GLU A 75 5.43 8.44 12.97
N SER A 76 6.36 7.65 12.43
CA SER A 76 7.76 8.06 12.22
C SER A 76 7.86 9.34 11.38
N SER A 77 7.11 9.44 10.27
CA SER A 77 7.16 10.61 9.39
C SER A 77 6.69 11.89 10.11
N LEU A 78 5.58 11.81 10.84
CA LEU A 78 5.02 12.96 11.56
C LEU A 78 5.90 13.40 12.74
N LEU A 79 6.39 12.44 13.54
CA LEU A 79 7.24 12.73 14.69
C LEU A 79 8.56 13.37 14.31
N ASN A 80 9.15 12.96 13.19
CA ASN A 80 10.44 13.52 12.78
C ASN A 80 10.32 14.90 12.12
N THR A 81 9.17 15.29 11.57
CA THR A 81 9.11 16.49 10.70
C THR A 81 8.23 17.61 11.20
N LEU A 82 7.40 17.35 12.20
CA LEU A 82 6.39 18.31 12.69
C LEU A 82 6.56 18.58 14.19
N CYS A 83 5.82 19.57 14.66
CA CYS A 83 5.70 19.93 16.08
C CYS A 83 4.26 19.78 16.57
N PRO A 84 4.00 19.55 17.87
CA PRO A 84 2.65 19.59 18.41
C PRO A 84 1.94 20.90 18.05
N GLY A 85 0.70 20.81 17.57
CA GLY A 85 -0.10 21.95 17.11
C GLY A 85 0.11 22.34 15.64
N ASP A 86 1.06 21.75 14.94
CA ASP A 86 1.23 21.99 13.51
C ASP A 86 -0.01 21.55 12.72
N LYS A 87 -0.36 22.31 11.68
CA LYS A 87 -1.48 21.99 10.79
C LYS A 87 -1.05 21.08 9.65
N VAL A 88 -1.88 20.08 9.36
CA VAL A 88 -1.70 19.19 8.20
C VAL A 88 -2.97 19.13 7.37
N LEU A 89 -2.82 19.10 6.03
CA LEU A 89 -3.93 18.94 5.09
C LEU A 89 -4.04 17.47 4.71
N ALA A 90 -5.22 16.87 4.89
CA ALA A 90 -5.47 15.46 4.60
C ALA A 90 -6.87 15.25 3.98
N PHE A 91 -7.03 14.16 3.21
CA PHE A 91 -8.19 13.93 2.34
C PHE A 91 -8.86 12.60 2.65
N GLU A 92 -10.18 12.57 2.66
CA GLU A 92 -10.97 11.37 2.93
C GLU A 92 -11.13 10.50 1.66
N THR A 93 -10.08 9.80 1.27
CA THR A 93 -10.13 8.85 0.16
C THR A 93 -10.53 7.45 0.59
N GLY A 94 -10.50 7.17 1.91
CA GLY A 94 -10.91 5.89 2.46
C GLY A 94 -10.49 5.66 3.91
N HIS A 95 -10.48 4.38 4.27
CA HIS A 95 -10.21 3.95 5.65
C HIS A 95 -8.78 4.25 6.10
N PHE A 96 -7.77 4.03 5.22
CA PHE A 96 -6.38 4.23 5.59
C PHE A 96 -6.02 5.71 5.70
N ALA A 97 -6.58 6.56 4.86
CA ALA A 97 -6.51 8.01 5.02
C ALA A 97 -7.10 8.46 6.37
N THR A 98 -8.26 7.89 6.75
CA THR A 98 -8.90 8.15 8.05
C THR A 98 -8.01 7.67 9.22
N LEU A 99 -7.35 6.51 9.10
CA LEU A 99 -6.43 6.03 10.13
C LEU A 99 -5.20 6.93 10.28
N TRP A 100 -4.62 7.39 9.17
CA TRP A 100 -3.48 8.31 9.21
C TRP A 100 -3.84 9.66 9.85
N LYS A 101 -4.99 10.23 9.46
CA LYS A 101 -5.58 11.37 10.17
C LYS A 101 -5.66 11.14 11.67
N ASN A 102 -6.17 9.96 12.10
CA ASN A 102 -6.33 9.65 13.52
C ASN A 102 -4.97 9.54 14.25
N VAL A 103 -3.92 9.08 13.58
CA VAL A 103 -2.54 9.12 14.12
C VAL A 103 -2.12 10.58 14.31
N ALA A 104 -2.28 11.44 13.31
CA ALA A 104 -1.95 12.87 13.39
C ALA A 104 -2.66 13.56 14.55
N VAL A 105 -3.98 13.35 14.70
CA VAL A 105 -4.77 13.91 15.81
C VAL A 105 -4.28 13.42 17.18
N LYS A 106 -3.95 12.12 17.32
CA LYS A 106 -3.43 11.56 18.57
C LYS A 106 -2.05 12.13 18.95
N LEU A 107 -1.26 12.54 17.98
CA LEU A 107 0.01 13.24 18.18
C LEU A 107 -0.18 14.73 18.52
N GLY A 108 -1.41 15.24 18.53
CA GLY A 108 -1.70 16.64 18.83
C GLY A 108 -1.51 17.58 17.64
N LEU A 109 -1.56 17.07 16.41
CA LEU A 109 -1.56 17.88 15.19
C LEU A 109 -3.00 18.38 14.90
N GLU A 110 -3.11 19.56 14.28
CA GLU A 110 -4.36 20.08 13.75
C GLU A 110 -4.55 19.58 12.31
N VAL A 111 -5.64 18.84 12.08
CA VAL A 111 -5.90 18.25 10.75
C VAL A 111 -7.01 19.04 10.03
N ILE A 112 -6.65 19.67 8.93
CA ILE A 112 -7.61 20.19 7.95
C ILE A 112 -8.04 18.96 7.12
N TRP A 113 -9.28 18.52 7.37
CA TRP A 113 -9.83 17.31 6.78
C TRP A 113 -10.78 17.63 5.65
N VAL A 114 -10.42 17.24 4.43
CA VAL A 114 -11.29 17.37 3.25
C VAL A 114 -12.11 16.09 3.12
N GLU A 115 -13.42 16.21 3.32
CA GLU A 115 -14.35 15.08 3.22
C GLU A 115 -14.48 14.54 1.80
N GLY A 116 -14.73 13.24 1.66
CA GLY A 116 -14.89 12.53 0.40
C GLY A 116 -15.82 11.32 0.50
N ASP A 117 -16.22 10.81 -0.68
CA ASP A 117 -17.18 9.72 -0.82
C ASP A 117 -16.52 8.32 -0.96
N TRP A 118 -15.20 8.26 -0.94
CA TRP A 118 -14.39 7.04 -1.12
C TRP A 118 -14.46 6.42 -2.52
N ARG A 119 -14.94 7.17 -3.51
CA ARG A 119 -15.13 6.65 -4.87
C ARG A 119 -14.06 7.11 -5.88
N GLN A 120 -13.17 7.98 -5.45
CA GLN A 120 -12.11 8.54 -6.29
C GLN A 120 -10.88 8.94 -5.46
N GLY A 121 -9.76 9.19 -6.14
CA GLY A 121 -8.54 9.73 -5.55
C GLY A 121 -8.66 11.21 -5.20
N ILE A 122 -7.58 11.78 -4.68
CA ILE A 122 -7.49 13.19 -4.30
C ILE A 122 -7.61 14.08 -5.55
N ASP A 123 -8.48 15.07 -5.50
CA ASP A 123 -8.55 16.13 -6.51
C ASP A 123 -7.43 17.16 -6.26
N ALA A 124 -6.49 17.24 -7.20
CA ALA A 124 -5.37 18.18 -7.13
C ALA A 124 -5.81 19.66 -7.11
N ALA A 125 -6.95 20.02 -7.70
CA ALA A 125 -7.48 21.36 -7.67
C ALA A 125 -7.90 21.78 -6.25
N VAL A 126 -8.41 20.83 -5.47
CA VAL A 126 -8.76 21.06 -4.06
C VAL A 126 -7.50 21.27 -3.21
N VAL A 127 -6.43 20.53 -3.49
CA VAL A 127 -5.12 20.74 -2.84
C VAL A 127 -4.61 22.16 -3.12
N GLU A 128 -4.60 22.56 -4.39
CA GLU A 128 -4.15 23.89 -4.82
C GLU A 128 -4.96 25.01 -4.14
N HIS A 129 -6.28 24.85 -4.08
CA HIS A 129 -7.18 25.81 -3.45
C HIS A 129 -6.84 26.03 -1.97
N HIS A 130 -6.76 24.95 -1.17
CA HIS A 130 -6.44 25.04 0.26
C HIS A 130 -5.08 25.69 0.52
N LEU A 131 -4.07 25.35 -0.29
CA LEU A 131 -2.73 25.89 -0.12
C LEU A 131 -2.62 27.36 -0.57
N LYS A 132 -3.38 27.78 -1.59
CA LYS A 132 -3.46 29.20 -1.98
C LYS A 132 -4.18 30.05 -0.96
N GLU A 133 -5.16 29.52 -0.24
CA GLU A 133 -5.83 30.24 0.83
C GLU A 133 -4.98 30.38 2.09
N ASP A 134 -4.03 29.47 2.31
CA ASP A 134 -3.10 29.51 3.45
C ASP A 134 -1.92 30.47 3.22
N GLN A 135 -2.24 31.78 3.14
CA GLN A 135 -1.26 32.84 2.92
C GLN A 135 -0.20 32.93 4.04
N SER A 136 -0.52 32.42 5.22
CA SER A 136 0.37 32.44 6.39
C SER A 136 1.29 31.22 6.46
N HIS A 137 1.15 30.28 5.54
CA HIS A 137 1.87 29.00 5.49
C HIS A 137 1.79 28.22 6.82
N GLU A 138 0.60 28.15 7.38
CA GLU A 138 0.34 27.40 8.62
C GLU A 138 0.27 25.90 8.37
N ILE A 139 -0.14 25.48 7.17
CA ILE A 139 -0.12 24.07 6.75
C ILE A 139 1.33 23.62 6.58
N LYS A 140 1.78 22.69 7.43
CA LYS A 140 3.17 22.19 7.43
C LYS A 140 3.35 20.96 6.56
N ALA A 141 2.30 20.17 6.35
CA ALA A 141 2.36 18.99 5.49
C ALA A 141 1.04 18.73 4.76
N VAL A 142 1.14 18.18 3.54
CA VAL A 142 0.05 17.57 2.77
C VAL A 142 0.21 16.05 2.86
N LEU A 143 -0.81 15.36 3.39
CA LEU A 143 -0.84 13.91 3.56
C LEU A 143 -1.68 13.29 2.44
N ALA A 144 -1.06 12.54 1.54
CA ALA A 144 -1.75 11.92 0.41
C ALA A 144 -1.59 10.39 0.43
N VAL A 145 -2.69 9.66 0.33
CA VAL A 145 -2.66 8.21 0.10
C VAL A 145 -2.62 7.96 -1.40
N HIS A 146 -1.54 7.33 -1.89
CA HIS A 146 -1.37 7.02 -3.31
C HIS A 146 -2.43 6.01 -3.77
N THR A 147 -2.47 4.83 -3.15
CA THR A 147 -3.53 3.85 -3.39
C THR A 147 -4.27 3.55 -2.10
N GLU A 148 -5.52 3.96 -2.04
CA GLU A 148 -6.40 3.67 -0.91
C GLU A 148 -6.96 2.25 -1.01
N THR A 149 -6.44 1.36 -0.20
CA THR A 149 -6.75 -0.08 -0.27
C THR A 149 -8.21 -0.40 0.05
N SER A 150 -8.89 0.43 0.82
CA SER A 150 -10.28 0.20 1.22
C SER A 150 -11.27 0.50 0.10
N SER A 151 -10.94 1.46 -0.76
CA SER A 151 -11.80 1.90 -1.86
C SER A 151 -11.34 1.41 -3.24
N GLY A 152 -10.07 1.02 -3.38
CA GLY A 152 -9.47 0.71 -4.67
C GLY A 152 -9.21 1.94 -5.54
N ALA A 153 -9.19 3.13 -4.94
CA ALA A 153 -8.92 4.38 -5.64
C ALA A 153 -7.45 4.79 -5.53
N THR A 154 -6.89 5.33 -6.61
CA THR A 154 -5.51 5.82 -6.70
C THR A 154 -5.51 7.32 -6.94
N SER A 155 -4.70 8.07 -6.18
CA SER A 155 -4.49 9.50 -6.35
C SER A 155 -3.31 9.76 -7.31
N ASP A 156 -3.42 10.77 -8.16
CA ASP A 156 -2.35 11.19 -9.06
C ASP A 156 -1.32 12.04 -8.30
N ILE A 157 -0.27 11.38 -7.81
CA ILE A 157 0.76 12.00 -6.97
C ILE A 157 1.51 13.11 -7.69
N ALA A 158 1.77 12.93 -8.99
CA ALA A 158 2.43 13.94 -9.81
C ALA A 158 1.56 15.20 -10.00
N LYS A 159 0.24 15.04 -10.19
CA LYS A 159 -0.68 16.19 -10.28
C LYS A 159 -0.80 16.92 -8.95
N ILE A 160 -0.82 16.21 -7.83
CA ILE A 160 -0.82 16.81 -6.49
C ILE A 160 0.46 17.63 -6.28
N ARG A 161 1.64 17.11 -6.69
CA ARG A 161 2.88 17.89 -6.62
C ARG A 161 2.79 19.20 -7.42
N LYS A 162 2.28 19.13 -8.64
CA LYS A 162 2.07 20.33 -9.48
C LYS A 162 1.12 21.34 -8.82
N ALA A 163 0.11 20.88 -8.12
CA ALA A 163 -0.82 21.76 -7.38
C ALA A 163 -0.13 22.47 -6.20
N ILE A 164 0.73 21.75 -5.46
CA ILE A 164 1.54 22.34 -4.38
C ILE A 164 2.50 23.40 -4.95
N ASP A 165 3.14 23.11 -6.08
CA ASP A 165 4.06 24.04 -6.76
C ASP A 165 3.33 25.27 -7.29
N ALA A 166 2.14 25.10 -7.89
CA ALA A 166 1.30 26.20 -8.38
C ALA A 166 0.80 27.11 -7.25
N ALA A 167 0.66 26.59 -6.04
CA ALA A 167 0.38 27.35 -4.84
C ALA A 167 1.64 28.04 -4.27
N THR A 168 2.84 27.69 -4.75
CA THR A 168 4.14 28.18 -4.23
C THR A 168 4.24 27.94 -2.70
N HIS A 169 3.72 26.82 -2.22
CA HIS A 169 3.55 26.54 -0.80
C HIS A 169 4.70 25.67 -0.25
N PRO A 170 5.30 26.03 0.93
CA PRO A 170 6.45 25.33 1.49
C PRO A 170 6.10 24.00 2.20
N ALA A 171 4.85 23.61 2.33
CA ALA A 171 4.43 22.39 3.02
C ALA A 171 5.23 21.16 2.54
N LEU A 172 5.49 20.24 3.47
CA LEU A 172 6.03 18.93 3.13
C LEU A 172 4.97 18.10 2.40
N TYR A 173 5.40 17.34 1.41
CA TYR A 173 4.54 16.40 0.69
C TYR A 173 4.83 14.97 1.14
N MET A 174 3.90 14.38 1.89
CA MET A 174 4.00 13.02 2.43
C MET A 174 3.04 12.08 1.73
N VAL A 175 3.56 10.97 1.24
CA VAL A 175 2.80 10.01 0.44
C VAL A 175 2.80 8.62 1.10
N ASP A 176 1.61 8.11 1.40
CA ASP A 176 1.42 6.70 1.73
C ASP A 176 1.39 5.87 0.44
N ALA A 177 2.46 5.16 0.18
CA ALA A 177 2.62 4.22 -0.92
C ALA A 177 2.58 2.75 -0.44
N VAL A 178 1.99 2.47 0.71
CA VAL A 178 1.94 1.09 1.27
C VAL A 178 1.33 0.12 0.27
N SER A 179 0.26 0.47 -0.41
CA SER A 179 -0.45 -0.42 -1.34
C SER A 179 -0.13 -0.20 -2.81
N SER A 180 0.70 0.79 -3.13
CA SER A 180 1.10 1.12 -4.50
C SER A 180 2.55 0.77 -4.83
N LEU A 181 3.48 0.85 -3.86
CA LEU A 181 4.89 0.55 -4.10
C LEU A 181 5.07 -0.86 -4.67
N ALA A 182 5.86 -0.98 -5.72
CA ALA A 182 6.07 -2.22 -6.49
C ALA A 182 4.79 -2.82 -7.13
N CYS A 183 3.72 -2.00 -7.29
CA CYS A 183 2.51 -2.37 -8.04
C CYS A 183 2.14 -1.33 -9.09
N THR A 184 2.55 -0.08 -8.84
CA THR A 184 2.35 1.09 -9.69
C THR A 184 3.61 1.93 -9.62
N GLU A 185 3.90 2.64 -10.69
CA GLU A 185 5.06 3.53 -10.74
C GLU A 185 5.02 4.53 -9.58
N LEU A 186 6.16 4.70 -8.94
CA LEU A 186 6.43 5.73 -7.94
C LEU A 186 7.79 6.36 -8.25
N ARG A 187 7.84 7.68 -8.32
CA ARG A 187 9.06 8.45 -8.57
C ARG A 187 9.26 9.45 -7.44
N HIS A 188 9.85 8.98 -6.34
CA HIS A 188 10.00 9.80 -5.14
C HIS A 188 10.65 11.15 -5.43
N ASP A 189 11.80 11.14 -6.08
CA ASP A 189 12.55 12.36 -6.37
C ASP A 189 11.88 13.21 -7.47
N ASP A 190 11.52 12.60 -8.60
CA ASP A 190 10.95 13.31 -9.76
C ASP A 190 9.59 13.95 -9.43
N TRP A 191 8.81 13.32 -8.56
CA TRP A 191 7.52 13.86 -8.10
C TRP A 191 7.65 14.74 -6.86
N GLY A 192 8.87 15.07 -6.44
CA GLY A 192 9.14 15.97 -5.32
C GLY A 192 8.45 15.58 -4.04
N ILE A 193 8.40 14.28 -3.77
CA ILE A 193 7.83 13.76 -2.52
C ILE A 193 8.85 13.97 -1.40
N ASP A 194 8.42 14.50 -0.26
CA ASP A 194 9.31 14.72 0.87
C ASP A 194 9.43 13.48 1.76
N VAL A 195 8.35 12.72 1.94
CA VAL A 195 8.38 11.44 2.65
C VAL A 195 7.48 10.43 1.93
N THR A 196 8.05 9.31 1.49
CA THR A 196 7.27 8.15 1.03
C THR A 196 7.24 7.09 2.10
N ILE A 197 6.03 6.66 2.47
CA ILE A 197 5.80 5.60 3.45
C ILE A 197 5.39 4.31 2.73
N SER A 198 6.02 3.16 3.07
CA SER A 198 5.61 1.86 2.56
C SER A 198 5.77 0.75 3.61
N ALA A 199 5.37 -0.48 3.26
CA ALA A 199 5.44 -1.64 4.16
C ALA A 199 5.68 -2.95 3.40
N SER A 200 6.24 -3.94 4.09
CA SER A 200 6.76 -5.18 3.51
C SER A 200 5.70 -6.11 2.92
N GLN A 201 4.49 -6.14 3.49
CA GLN A 201 3.46 -7.15 3.21
C GLN A 201 2.57 -6.85 2.00
N LYS A 202 3.00 -6.00 1.10
CA LYS A 202 2.27 -5.56 -0.09
C LYS A 202 3.04 -5.94 -1.37
N GLY A 203 3.32 -5.01 -2.25
CA GLY A 203 4.07 -5.27 -3.47
C GLY A 203 5.50 -5.82 -3.25
N LEU A 204 6.07 -5.63 -2.07
CA LEU A 204 7.37 -6.21 -1.70
C LEU A 204 7.30 -7.69 -1.29
N MET A 205 6.12 -8.32 -1.28
CA MET A 205 5.91 -9.77 -1.20
C MET A 205 6.48 -10.45 0.06
N LEU A 206 6.67 -9.72 1.16
CA LEU A 206 7.13 -10.29 2.44
C LEU A 206 5.96 -10.50 3.41
N PRO A 207 6.19 -11.24 4.52
CA PRO A 207 5.32 -11.15 5.68
C PRO A 207 5.26 -9.71 6.23
N PRO A 208 4.19 -9.34 6.97
CA PRO A 208 4.18 -8.11 7.77
C PRO A 208 5.36 -8.07 8.73
N GLY A 209 5.95 -6.91 8.94
CA GLY A 209 7.01 -6.74 9.94
C GLY A 209 8.06 -5.70 9.63
N LEU A 210 8.08 -5.14 8.41
CA LEU A 210 8.94 -4.01 8.06
C LEU A 210 8.10 -2.86 7.52
N CYS A 211 8.49 -1.63 7.86
CA CYS A 211 8.03 -0.42 7.17
C CYS A 211 9.24 0.43 6.72
N PHE A 212 8.97 1.32 5.79
CA PHE A 212 9.97 2.12 5.09
C PHE A 212 9.56 3.58 5.07
N ASN A 213 10.54 4.48 5.29
CA ASN A 213 10.42 5.89 4.97
C ASN A 213 11.56 6.28 4.03
N ALA A 214 11.25 6.62 2.78
CA ALA A 214 12.17 7.35 1.90
C ALA A 214 12.01 8.85 2.20
N VAL A 215 13.12 9.58 2.37
CA VAL A 215 13.10 10.91 3.01
C VAL A 215 13.96 11.89 2.26
N SER A 216 13.35 12.98 1.73
CA SER A 216 14.04 14.04 1.00
C SER A 216 14.96 14.87 1.91
N GLU A 217 15.88 15.62 1.30
CA GLU A 217 16.72 16.61 2.01
C GLU A 217 15.86 17.66 2.74
N LYS A 218 14.73 18.09 2.14
CA LYS A 218 13.80 19.04 2.75
C LYS A 218 13.17 18.44 4.02
N ALA A 219 12.76 17.17 3.99
CA ALA A 219 12.23 16.50 5.18
C ALA A 219 13.32 16.25 6.23
N LEU A 220 14.57 15.94 5.84
CA LEU A 220 15.71 15.87 6.76
C LEU A 220 16.03 17.22 7.40
N ALA A 221 15.88 18.33 6.66
CA ALA A 221 16.02 19.67 7.24
C ALA A 221 14.90 19.97 8.25
N ALA A 222 13.67 19.61 7.93
CA ALA A 222 12.53 19.74 8.84
C ALA A 222 12.72 18.92 10.12
N SER A 223 13.36 17.74 10.03
CA SER A 223 13.59 16.88 11.21
C SER A 223 14.49 17.48 12.27
N LYS A 224 15.30 18.48 11.92
CA LYS A 224 16.10 19.23 12.88
C LYS A 224 15.29 20.23 13.71
N LEU A 225 14.08 20.53 13.26
CA LEU A 225 13.19 21.52 13.87
C LEU A 225 12.05 20.87 14.67
N SER A 226 11.82 19.57 14.48
CA SER A 226 10.79 18.85 15.23
C SER A 226 11.06 18.87 16.73
N THR A 227 10.01 19.09 17.50
CA THR A 227 10.04 19.11 18.97
C THR A 227 9.36 17.90 19.61
N PHE A 228 8.85 16.97 18.81
CA PHE A 228 8.31 15.73 19.34
C PHE A 228 9.37 14.89 20.02
N PRO A 229 9.16 14.42 21.26
CA PRO A 229 10.05 13.48 21.90
C PRO A 229 9.96 12.10 21.24
N HIS A 230 11.00 11.65 20.61
CA HIS A 230 11.08 10.32 20.02
C HIS A 230 12.52 9.77 20.08
N SER A 231 12.66 8.47 20.19
CA SER A 231 13.95 7.76 20.23
C SER A 231 13.99 6.65 19.19
N TYR A 232 13.02 5.73 19.24
CA TYR A 232 12.97 4.59 18.33
C TYR A 232 12.87 5.02 16.86
N TRP A 233 12.11 6.07 16.57
CA TRP A 233 11.86 6.61 15.22
C TRP A 233 12.90 7.64 14.74
N SER A 234 13.98 7.90 15.49
CA SER A 234 14.97 8.95 15.18
C SER A 234 15.66 8.71 13.83
N TRP A 235 15.41 9.59 12.87
CA TRP A 235 16.07 9.56 11.55
C TRP A 235 17.57 9.88 11.66
N ASP A 236 17.97 10.74 12.58
CA ASP A 236 19.41 11.07 12.80
C ASP A 236 20.21 9.84 13.20
N SER A 237 19.69 9.07 14.18
CA SER A 237 20.34 7.84 14.63
C SER A 237 20.39 6.78 13.54
N MET A 238 19.31 6.68 12.72
CA MET A 238 19.26 5.77 11.59
C MET A 238 20.23 6.17 10.49
N LEU A 239 20.26 7.46 10.09
CA LEU A 239 21.11 7.98 9.02
C LEU A 239 22.60 7.75 9.32
N GLU A 240 23.03 7.98 10.55
CA GLU A 240 24.42 7.78 10.96
C GLU A 240 24.85 6.32 10.81
N LEU A 241 24.03 5.38 11.28
CA LEU A 241 24.37 3.96 11.28
C LEU A 241 24.11 3.28 9.94
N ASN A 242 23.05 3.65 9.22
CA ASN A 242 22.75 3.08 7.90
C ASN A 242 23.85 3.34 6.87
N LYS A 243 24.58 4.47 6.96
CA LYS A 243 25.78 4.72 6.13
C LYS A 243 26.83 3.63 6.22
N ARG A 244 26.85 2.89 7.33
CA ARG A 244 27.78 1.80 7.61
C ARG A 244 27.11 0.43 7.54
N GLY A 245 25.83 0.35 7.14
CA GLY A 245 25.06 -0.89 7.07
C GLY A 245 24.53 -1.39 8.42
N TYR A 246 24.41 -0.53 9.43
CA TYR A 246 23.95 -0.91 10.78
C TYR A 246 22.69 -0.14 11.18
N PHE A 247 22.06 -0.59 12.29
CA PHE A 247 20.86 -0.01 12.87
C PHE A 247 21.12 0.44 14.32
N PRO A 248 20.40 1.45 14.83
CA PRO A 248 20.54 1.89 16.25
C PRO A 248 19.93 0.89 17.25
N TYR A 249 19.22 -0.12 16.79
CA TYR A 249 18.59 -1.19 17.55
C TYR A 249 18.76 -2.53 16.83
N THR A 250 18.35 -3.65 17.46
CA THR A 250 18.39 -4.97 16.84
C THR A 250 17.30 -5.04 15.76
N PRO A 251 17.65 -5.18 14.47
CA PRO A 251 16.69 -5.27 13.38
C PRO A 251 16.13 -6.70 13.21
N SER A 252 15.10 -6.84 12.38
CA SER A 252 14.53 -8.14 12.01
C SER A 252 15.40 -8.84 10.95
N THR A 253 16.54 -9.41 11.36
CA THR A 253 17.57 -9.96 10.46
C THR A 253 17.01 -10.93 9.41
N ASN A 254 16.15 -11.86 9.83
CA ASN A 254 15.57 -12.85 8.92
C ASN A 254 14.59 -12.23 7.91
N LEU A 255 13.84 -11.18 8.28
CA LEU A 255 13.02 -10.44 7.32
C LEU A 255 13.88 -9.65 6.33
N LEU A 256 15.07 -9.21 6.72
CA LEU A 256 16.00 -8.56 5.78
C LEU A 256 16.54 -9.52 4.74
N TYR A 257 16.82 -10.79 5.07
CA TYR A 257 17.12 -11.81 4.05
C TYR A 257 15.96 -11.99 3.06
N GLY A 258 14.72 -12.05 3.59
CA GLY A 258 13.55 -12.12 2.73
C GLY A 258 13.37 -10.87 1.85
N LEU A 259 13.69 -9.69 2.40
CA LEU A 259 13.62 -8.43 1.65
C LEU A 259 14.65 -8.39 0.52
N ASP A 260 15.88 -8.81 0.78
CA ASP A 260 16.93 -8.90 -0.24
C ASP A 260 16.49 -9.79 -1.40
N GLU A 261 15.93 -10.97 -1.11
CA GLU A 261 15.42 -11.90 -2.12
C GLU A 261 14.23 -11.32 -2.90
N ALA A 262 13.27 -10.69 -2.21
CA ALA A 262 12.12 -10.08 -2.85
C ALA A 262 12.53 -8.93 -3.80
N LEU A 263 13.52 -8.13 -3.39
CA LEU A 263 14.08 -7.07 -4.22
C LEU A 263 14.82 -7.66 -5.44
N CYS A 264 15.54 -8.77 -5.29
CA CYS A 264 16.13 -9.49 -6.42
C CYS A 264 15.06 -9.96 -7.40
N MET A 265 13.93 -10.52 -6.93
CA MET A 265 12.82 -10.94 -7.79
C MET A 265 12.23 -9.76 -8.58
N LEU A 266 12.03 -8.61 -7.96
CA LEU A 266 11.54 -7.40 -8.64
C LEU A 266 12.54 -6.88 -9.68
N HIS A 267 13.83 -6.99 -9.41
CA HIS A 267 14.89 -6.64 -10.36
C HIS A 267 14.98 -7.65 -11.53
N ASP A 268 14.85 -8.93 -11.25
CA ASP A 268 14.87 -10.00 -12.27
C ASP A 268 13.71 -9.84 -13.26
N GLU A 269 12.51 -9.49 -12.78
CA GLU A 269 11.34 -9.23 -13.62
C GLU A 269 11.41 -7.84 -14.33
N GLY A 270 12.03 -6.86 -13.68
CA GLY A 270 12.06 -5.46 -14.09
C GLY A 270 10.81 -4.69 -13.68
N LEU A 271 10.98 -3.53 -13.00
CA LEU A 271 9.87 -2.78 -12.41
C LEU A 271 8.79 -2.37 -13.43
N ALA A 272 9.17 -2.00 -14.65
CA ALA A 272 8.21 -1.67 -15.70
C ALA A 272 7.28 -2.86 -16.00
N THR A 273 7.85 -4.07 -16.15
CA THR A 273 7.09 -5.31 -16.37
C THR A 273 6.21 -5.63 -15.16
N VAL A 274 6.72 -5.44 -13.95
CA VAL A 274 5.94 -5.61 -12.71
C VAL A 274 4.71 -4.69 -12.70
N PHE A 275 4.85 -3.42 -13.10
CA PHE A 275 3.74 -2.48 -13.15
C PHE A 275 2.73 -2.84 -14.25
N GLU A 276 3.20 -3.21 -15.44
CA GLU A 276 2.36 -3.68 -16.54
C GLU A 276 1.57 -4.94 -16.16
N ARG A 277 2.22 -5.92 -15.52
CA ARG A 277 1.55 -7.13 -15.01
C ARG A 277 0.45 -6.79 -14.01
N HIS A 278 0.72 -5.93 -13.02
CA HIS A 278 -0.30 -5.52 -12.05
C HIS A 278 -1.46 -4.78 -12.71
N HIS A 279 -1.17 -3.87 -13.64
CA HIS A 279 -2.19 -3.13 -14.39
C HIS A 279 -3.08 -4.08 -15.21
N ARG A 280 -2.48 -5.02 -15.94
CA ARG A 280 -3.19 -6.00 -16.76
C ARG A 280 -4.09 -6.90 -15.90
N LEU A 281 -3.60 -7.39 -14.75
CA LEU A 281 -4.39 -8.20 -13.83
C LEU A 281 -5.53 -7.39 -13.16
N ALA A 282 -5.31 -6.11 -12.89
CA ALA A 282 -6.34 -5.19 -12.40
C ALA A 282 -7.45 -5.00 -13.43
N LEU A 283 -7.11 -4.71 -14.69
CA LEU A 283 -8.09 -4.57 -15.78
C LEU A 283 -8.90 -5.85 -15.98
N ALA A 284 -8.25 -7.01 -15.99
CA ALA A 284 -8.94 -8.29 -16.08
C ALA A 284 -9.94 -8.49 -14.92
N THR A 285 -9.57 -8.11 -13.70
CA THR A 285 -10.46 -8.19 -12.53
C THR A 285 -11.66 -7.24 -12.68
N GLN A 286 -11.43 -6.00 -13.12
CA GLN A 286 -12.50 -5.01 -13.35
C GLN A 286 -13.47 -5.46 -14.47
N LEU A 287 -12.94 -6.07 -15.53
CA LEU A 287 -13.76 -6.66 -16.59
C LEU A 287 -14.61 -7.84 -16.09
N ALA A 288 -14.08 -8.66 -15.18
CA ALA A 288 -14.87 -9.71 -14.55
C ALA A 288 -16.02 -9.11 -13.72
N VAL A 289 -15.76 -8.07 -12.92
CA VAL A 289 -16.77 -7.37 -12.13
C VAL A 289 -17.87 -6.79 -13.02
N ALA A 290 -17.49 -6.09 -14.09
CA ALA A 290 -18.43 -5.57 -15.08
C ALA A 290 -19.21 -6.70 -15.78
N GLY A 291 -18.55 -7.81 -16.11
CA GLY A 291 -19.16 -9.00 -16.69
C GLY A 291 -20.22 -9.65 -15.78
N TRP A 292 -20.02 -9.62 -14.47
CA TRP A 292 -21.02 -10.03 -13.48
C TRP A 292 -22.17 -9.02 -13.36
N GLY A 293 -22.04 -7.81 -13.92
CA GLY A 293 -22.99 -6.72 -13.74
C GLY A 293 -22.94 -6.09 -12.36
N LEU A 294 -21.82 -6.27 -11.65
CA LEU A 294 -21.51 -5.61 -10.38
C LEU A 294 -20.75 -4.30 -10.64
N GLU A 295 -20.65 -3.47 -9.62
CA GLU A 295 -20.02 -2.16 -9.70
C GLU A 295 -18.71 -2.11 -8.90
N ASN A 296 -17.68 -1.50 -9.48
CA ASN A 296 -16.47 -1.15 -8.73
C ASN A 296 -16.78 0.06 -7.83
N LEU A 297 -16.24 0.08 -6.61
CA LEU A 297 -16.38 1.23 -5.72
C LEU A 297 -15.70 2.47 -6.33
N CYS A 298 -14.48 2.33 -6.85
CA CYS A 298 -13.83 3.39 -7.62
C CYS A 298 -14.54 3.58 -8.97
N VAL A 299 -15.03 4.80 -9.24
CA VAL A 299 -15.85 5.10 -10.44
C VAL A 299 -15.03 5.62 -11.60
N ASN A 300 -13.85 6.21 -11.35
CA ASN A 300 -12.99 6.70 -12.41
C ASN A 300 -12.01 5.59 -12.87
N PRO A 301 -12.13 5.07 -14.10
CA PRO A 301 -11.23 4.01 -14.58
C PRO A 301 -9.74 4.35 -14.51
N GLU A 302 -9.37 5.63 -14.70
CA GLU A 302 -7.99 6.09 -14.64
C GLU A 302 -7.43 6.11 -13.20
N GLN A 303 -8.31 6.08 -12.21
CA GLN A 303 -7.97 6.06 -10.79
C GLN A 303 -8.15 4.69 -10.15
N CYS A 304 -8.55 3.66 -10.91
CA CYS A 304 -8.65 2.31 -10.36
C CYS A 304 -7.26 1.76 -10.01
N SER A 305 -7.18 1.12 -8.85
CA SER A 305 -5.94 0.59 -8.30
C SER A 305 -5.41 -0.62 -9.08
N ASN A 306 -4.10 -0.69 -9.27
CA ASN A 306 -3.41 -1.86 -9.80
C ASN A 306 -3.23 -3.00 -8.79
N SER A 307 -3.50 -2.78 -7.50
CA SER A 307 -3.25 -3.77 -6.44
C SER A 307 -4.50 -4.39 -5.83
N THR A 308 -5.66 -3.73 -5.99
CA THR A 308 -6.93 -4.17 -5.40
C THR A 308 -8.12 -3.65 -6.19
N THR A 309 -9.16 -4.49 -6.30
CA THR A 309 -10.47 -4.10 -6.81
C THR A 309 -11.50 -4.22 -5.69
N ALA A 310 -12.14 -3.11 -5.33
CA ALA A 310 -13.23 -3.07 -4.34
C ALA A 310 -14.56 -3.16 -5.09
N VAL A 311 -15.38 -4.16 -4.74
CA VAL A 311 -16.60 -4.52 -5.44
C VAL A 311 -17.80 -4.23 -4.55
N LEU A 312 -18.74 -3.41 -5.03
CA LEU A 312 -20.02 -3.12 -4.37
C LEU A 312 -20.96 -4.30 -4.47
N MET A 313 -21.56 -4.66 -3.35
CA MET A 313 -22.65 -5.63 -3.33
C MET A 313 -23.98 -4.99 -3.76
N PRO A 314 -24.86 -5.73 -4.46
CA PRO A 314 -26.21 -5.27 -4.69
C PRO A 314 -26.95 -5.01 -3.37
N GLU A 315 -27.91 -4.10 -3.38
CA GLU A 315 -28.72 -3.78 -2.22
C GLU A 315 -29.40 -5.04 -1.64
N GLY A 316 -29.36 -5.18 -0.30
CA GLY A 316 -29.92 -6.33 0.41
C GLY A 316 -28.98 -7.54 0.54
N TYR A 317 -27.75 -7.49 0.01
CA TYR A 317 -26.76 -8.58 0.13
C TYR A 317 -25.55 -8.14 0.94
N ASP A 318 -25.11 -9.01 1.87
CA ASP A 318 -23.98 -8.75 2.75
C ASP A 318 -22.67 -9.32 2.17
N ALA A 319 -21.67 -8.45 2.00
CA ALA A 319 -20.34 -8.83 1.50
C ALA A 319 -19.60 -9.78 2.45
N ASP A 320 -19.81 -9.67 3.77
CA ASP A 320 -19.14 -10.51 4.75
C ASP A 320 -19.73 -11.92 4.74
N GLU A 321 -21.04 -12.07 4.48
CA GLU A 321 -21.68 -13.36 4.28
C GLU A 321 -21.15 -14.06 3.01
N LEU A 322 -21.06 -13.36 1.89
CA LEU A 322 -20.44 -13.87 0.66
C LEU A 322 -19.00 -14.35 0.91
N ARG A 323 -18.19 -13.55 1.58
CA ARG A 323 -16.80 -13.88 1.90
C ARG A 323 -16.69 -15.13 2.80
N ASN A 324 -17.57 -15.28 3.78
CA ASN A 324 -17.61 -16.45 4.65
C ASN A 324 -17.97 -17.72 3.86
N ILE A 325 -18.94 -17.66 2.94
CA ILE A 325 -19.29 -18.76 2.05
C ILE A 325 -18.07 -19.16 1.20
N ILE A 326 -17.36 -18.21 0.61
CA ILE A 326 -16.18 -18.45 -0.22
C ILE A 326 -15.05 -19.08 0.60
N LEU A 327 -14.81 -18.58 1.81
CA LEU A 327 -13.79 -19.13 2.72
C LEU A 327 -14.11 -20.57 3.12
N ASP A 328 -15.34 -20.83 3.54
CA ASP A 328 -15.76 -22.15 4.02
C ASP A 328 -15.80 -23.20 2.90
N ARG A 329 -16.20 -22.82 1.68
CA ARG A 329 -16.38 -23.74 0.56
C ARG A 329 -15.12 -23.95 -0.27
N PHE A 330 -14.31 -22.92 -0.46
CA PHE A 330 -13.19 -22.93 -1.40
C PHE A 330 -11.84 -22.66 -0.74
N ASN A 331 -11.78 -22.49 0.58
CA ASN A 331 -10.53 -22.12 1.29
C ASN A 331 -9.87 -20.87 0.68
N MET A 332 -10.68 -19.88 0.30
CA MET A 332 -10.22 -18.63 -0.29
C MET A 332 -10.63 -17.43 0.58
N SER A 333 -9.67 -16.59 0.95
CA SER A 333 -9.91 -15.35 1.66
C SER A 333 -10.01 -14.17 0.70
N LEU A 334 -11.08 -13.38 0.81
CA LEU A 334 -11.24 -12.07 0.16
C LEU A 334 -11.15 -10.94 1.18
N GLY A 335 -10.75 -9.74 0.75
CA GLY A 335 -10.72 -8.56 1.59
C GLY A 335 -12.14 -8.15 2.05
N MET A 336 -12.28 -7.78 3.32
CA MET A 336 -13.54 -7.24 3.87
C MET A 336 -13.67 -5.75 3.53
N GLY A 337 -14.88 -5.23 3.44
CA GLY A 337 -15.13 -3.79 3.47
C GLY A 337 -14.67 -3.20 4.81
N LEU A 338 -14.10 -2.00 4.79
CA LEU A 338 -13.58 -1.32 5.97
C LEU A 338 -14.32 -0.01 6.22
N GLY A 339 -14.44 0.41 7.48
CA GLY A 339 -15.05 1.67 7.84
C GLY A 339 -16.46 1.85 7.25
N LYS A 340 -16.67 2.90 6.45
CA LYS A 340 -17.98 3.25 5.84
C LYS A 340 -18.54 2.18 4.89
N VAL A 341 -17.70 1.31 4.33
CA VAL A 341 -18.09 0.29 3.33
C VAL A 341 -18.12 -1.13 3.90
N LYS A 342 -18.12 -1.26 5.23
CA LYS A 342 -18.24 -2.56 5.90
C LYS A 342 -19.59 -3.22 5.58
N GLY A 343 -19.54 -4.50 5.21
CA GLY A 343 -20.73 -5.29 4.85
C GLY A 343 -21.28 -5.00 3.43
N THR A 344 -20.92 -3.86 2.83
CA THR A 344 -21.40 -3.48 1.49
C THR A 344 -20.38 -3.71 0.37
N VAL A 345 -19.11 -3.94 0.73
CA VAL A 345 -18.00 -4.14 -0.22
C VAL A 345 -17.19 -5.35 0.15
N PHE A 346 -16.81 -6.15 -0.82
CA PHE A 346 -15.68 -7.07 -0.71
C PHE A 346 -14.55 -6.63 -1.64
N ARG A 347 -13.31 -7.09 -1.34
CA ARG A 347 -12.14 -6.68 -2.13
C ARG A 347 -11.39 -7.89 -2.65
N ILE A 348 -10.99 -7.81 -3.91
CA ILE A 348 -10.15 -8.79 -4.59
C ILE A 348 -8.75 -8.18 -4.67
N GLY A 349 -7.77 -8.79 -4.00
CA GLY A 349 -6.36 -8.41 -4.14
C GLY A 349 -5.76 -9.06 -5.37
N HIS A 350 -4.96 -8.32 -6.12
CA HIS A 350 -4.18 -8.82 -7.25
C HIS A 350 -2.76 -8.23 -7.18
N ILE A 351 -2.10 -8.50 -6.04
CA ILE A 351 -0.89 -7.83 -5.58
C ILE A 351 0.24 -8.82 -5.31
N GLY A 352 1.48 -8.41 -5.61
CA GLY A 352 2.70 -9.16 -5.34
C GLY A 352 3.03 -10.16 -6.43
N ASP A 353 3.56 -11.34 -6.07
CA ASP A 353 3.86 -12.43 -7.00
C ASP A 353 2.58 -13.16 -7.41
N PHE A 354 1.90 -12.59 -8.40
CA PHE A 354 0.57 -12.97 -8.81
C PHE A 354 0.46 -13.01 -10.34
N ASN A 355 -0.12 -14.09 -10.89
CA ASN A 355 -0.22 -14.33 -12.32
C ASN A 355 -1.65 -14.63 -12.79
N GLU A 356 -1.81 -14.82 -14.10
CA GLU A 356 -3.09 -15.04 -14.78
C GLU A 356 -3.85 -16.26 -14.25
N LEU A 357 -3.15 -17.39 -14.00
CA LEU A 357 -3.80 -18.60 -13.52
C LEU A 357 -4.27 -18.48 -12.07
N MET A 358 -3.51 -17.75 -11.24
CA MET A 358 -3.92 -17.43 -9.88
C MET A 358 -5.15 -16.52 -9.90
N LEU A 359 -5.18 -15.51 -10.79
CA LEU A 359 -6.33 -14.63 -10.97
C LEU A 359 -7.56 -15.43 -11.49
N ALA A 360 -7.41 -16.28 -12.50
CA ALA A 360 -8.49 -17.11 -13.02
C ALA A 360 -9.12 -17.98 -11.93
N GLY A 361 -8.28 -18.61 -11.07
CA GLY A 361 -8.74 -19.39 -9.92
C GLY A 361 -9.50 -18.53 -8.91
N ALA A 362 -8.99 -17.34 -8.59
CA ALA A 362 -9.64 -16.40 -7.67
C ALA A 362 -11.00 -15.93 -8.19
N LEU A 363 -11.07 -15.48 -9.45
CA LEU A 363 -12.32 -15.02 -10.07
C LEU A 363 -13.35 -16.14 -10.19
N SER A 364 -12.91 -17.38 -10.50
CA SER A 364 -13.79 -18.56 -10.50
C SER A 364 -14.38 -18.82 -9.12
N GLY A 365 -13.57 -18.69 -8.07
CA GLY A 365 -14.04 -18.84 -6.68
C GLY A 365 -15.06 -17.76 -6.30
N VAL A 366 -14.87 -16.52 -6.78
CA VAL A 366 -15.84 -15.42 -6.57
C VAL A 366 -17.16 -15.73 -7.29
N GLU A 367 -17.13 -16.09 -8.59
CA GLU A 367 -18.35 -16.36 -9.38
C GLU A 367 -19.15 -17.56 -8.79
N MET A 368 -18.45 -18.62 -8.37
CA MET A 368 -19.08 -19.73 -7.64
C MET A 368 -19.70 -19.28 -6.32
N GLY A 369 -19.02 -18.41 -5.58
CA GLY A 369 -19.50 -17.84 -4.33
C GLY A 369 -20.77 -17.01 -4.53
N LEU A 370 -20.79 -16.13 -5.53
CA LEU A 370 -21.98 -15.34 -5.91
C LEU A 370 -23.19 -16.23 -6.20
N ASN A 371 -22.98 -17.34 -6.94
CA ASN A 371 -24.04 -18.33 -7.21
C ASN A 371 -24.56 -18.98 -5.92
N ILE A 372 -23.67 -19.41 -5.02
CA ILE A 372 -24.07 -20.11 -3.76
C ILE A 372 -24.76 -19.15 -2.81
N ALA A 373 -24.31 -17.91 -2.72
CA ALA A 373 -24.91 -16.87 -1.89
C ALA A 373 -26.23 -16.31 -2.47
N GLY A 374 -26.62 -16.72 -3.68
CA GLY A 374 -27.82 -16.21 -4.36
C GLY A 374 -27.75 -14.74 -4.73
N VAL A 375 -26.54 -14.17 -4.83
CA VAL A 375 -26.35 -12.77 -5.21
C VAL A 375 -26.73 -12.60 -6.68
N PRO A 376 -27.60 -11.62 -7.05
CA PRO A 376 -27.93 -11.33 -8.43
C PRO A 376 -26.69 -10.91 -9.22
N HIS A 377 -26.35 -11.69 -10.25
CA HIS A 377 -25.25 -11.39 -11.13
C HIS A 377 -25.43 -12.06 -12.49
N LYS A 378 -24.74 -11.55 -13.51
CA LYS A 378 -24.64 -12.20 -14.83
C LYS A 378 -23.55 -13.28 -14.77
N LYS A 379 -23.72 -14.37 -15.49
CA LYS A 379 -22.67 -15.36 -15.71
C LYS A 379 -21.70 -14.86 -16.78
N GLY A 380 -20.42 -15.26 -16.67
CA GLY A 380 -19.43 -15.00 -17.72
C GLY A 380 -18.42 -13.89 -17.39
N GLY A 381 -18.41 -13.37 -16.16
CA GLY A 381 -17.38 -12.43 -15.74
C GLY A 381 -15.97 -13.04 -15.79
N VAL A 382 -15.84 -14.31 -15.39
CA VAL A 382 -14.56 -15.04 -15.53
C VAL A 382 -14.14 -15.12 -17.00
N ASN A 383 -15.07 -15.42 -17.92
CA ASN A 383 -14.75 -15.49 -19.36
C ASN A 383 -14.28 -14.15 -19.91
N ALA A 384 -14.90 -13.03 -19.51
CA ALA A 384 -14.48 -11.69 -19.92
C ALA A 384 -13.02 -11.40 -19.51
N ALA A 385 -12.65 -11.78 -18.29
CA ALA A 385 -11.26 -11.64 -17.83
C ALA A 385 -10.30 -12.53 -18.64
N LEU A 386 -10.67 -13.80 -18.89
CA LEU A 386 -9.81 -14.74 -19.62
C LEU A 386 -9.63 -14.33 -21.10
N GLU A 387 -10.68 -13.85 -21.77
CA GLU A 387 -10.58 -13.31 -23.12
C GLU A 387 -9.65 -12.10 -23.19
N PHE A 388 -9.74 -11.19 -22.24
CA PHE A 388 -8.83 -10.05 -22.14
C PHE A 388 -7.38 -10.51 -21.93
N LEU A 389 -7.12 -11.40 -20.96
CA LEU A 389 -5.78 -11.89 -20.64
C LEU A 389 -5.13 -12.64 -21.82
N ALA A 390 -5.92 -13.42 -22.56
CA ALA A 390 -5.43 -14.16 -23.74
C ALA A 390 -5.05 -13.22 -24.92
N ASN A 391 -5.66 -12.04 -25.01
CA ASN A 391 -5.42 -11.07 -26.10
C ASN A 391 -4.45 -9.95 -25.73
N SER A 392 -4.09 -9.82 -24.45
CA SER A 392 -3.20 -8.77 -23.92
C SER A 392 -1.83 -9.28 -23.47
N ALA A 393 -1.43 -10.49 -23.90
CA ALA A 393 -0.16 -11.13 -23.55
C ALA A 393 1.01 -10.56 -24.36
#